data_000eb86343ea80d0d74920615b6e1473
#
_entry.id   000eb86343ea80d0d74920615b6e1473
#
_cell.length_a   1.000
_cell.length_b   1.000
_cell.length_c   1.000
_cell.angle_alpha   90.00
_cell.angle_beta   90.00
_cell.angle_gamma   90.00
#
_symmetry.space_group_name_H-M   'P 1'
#
loop_
_entity.id
_entity.type
_entity.pdbx_description
1 polymer ?
#
loop_
_entity_poly.entity_id
_entity_poly.type
_entity_poly.pdbx_seq_one_letter_code
_entity_poly.pdbx_strand_id
1 'polypeptide(L)'
;MAQAKPQVIDDEEHERVYERVAAVDVAKDSGMVCTRAPHRSRPGARQSTVWTVKARMASIRALGRQLKAGGIEMVTLEATSDYWRIWVRHEVALSE
;
A
#
# COMPACT_ATOMS: atom_id res chain seq x y z
N MET A 1 -16.11 -12.54 -0.64
CA MET A 1 -15.58 -12.20 -0.59
C MET A 1 -15.08 -11.62 -1.07
N ALA A 2 -14.99 -11.34 -1.00
CA ALA A 2 -14.47 -10.89 -1.34
C ALA A 2 -13.66 -10.59 -1.68
N GLN A 3 -13.04 -10.39 -1.79
CA GLN A 3 -12.25 -10.11 -2.13
C GLN A 3 -11.63 -10.29 -2.68
N ALA A 4 -11.50 -10.22 -2.75
CA ALA A 4 -10.76 -10.67 -3.20
C ALA A 4 -9.73 -10.22 -3.72
N LYS A 5 -9.07 -10.59 -3.55
CA LYS A 5 -8.02 -10.30 -3.90
C LYS A 5 -7.81 -10.61 -5.16
N PRO A 6 -7.71 -9.89 -5.69
CA PRO A 6 -7.60 -10.17 -6.95
C PRO A 6 -6.47 -10.90 -7.24
N GLN A 7 -6.23 -11.16 -6.96
CA GLN A 7 -5.50 -11.73 -7.33
C GLN A 7 -4.97 -12.07 -7.89
N VAL A 8 -5.34 -12.02 -7.70
CA VAL A 8 -4.89 -12.66 -8.43
C VAL A 8 -3.80 -12.16 -9.13
N ILE A 9 -3.47 -11.07 -8.97
CA ILE A 9 -2.34 -10.57 -9.50
C ILE A 9 -1.20 -11.14 -8.88
N ASP A 10 -0.32 -11.70 -9.59
CA ASP A 10 0.73 -12.24 -8.89
C ASP A 10 1.75 -11.17 -8.63
N ASP A 11 2.39 -11.27 -7.48
CA ASP A 11 3.35 -10.32 -7.01
C ASP A 11 4.49 -10.16 -7.97
N GLU A 12 4.84 -11.20 -8.62
CA GLU A 12 5.94 -11.20 -9.54
C GLU A 12 5.72 -10.27 -10.70
N GLU A 13 4.52 -10.33 -11.23
CA GLU A 13 4.16 -9.48 -12.33
C GLU A 13 4.13 -8.02 -11.92
N HIS A 14 3.61 -7.75 -10.75
CA HIS A 14 3.62 -6.42 -10.19
C HIS A 14 5.03 -5.90 -10.04
N GLU A 15 5.90 -6.72 -9.55
CA GLU A 15 7.24 -6.29 -9.27
C GLU A 15 8.07 -6.08 -10.51
N ARG A 16 7.69 -6.68 -11.61
CA ARG A 16 8.35 -6.41 -12.87
C ARG A 16 8.06 -5.01 -13.38
N VAL A 17 6.83 -4.55 -13.13
CA VAL A 17 6.43 -3.24 -13.60
C VAL A 17 6.83 -2.16 -12.62
N TYR A 18 6.72 -2.46 -11.34
CA TYR A 18 7.02 -1.48 -10.30
C TYR A 18 8.02 -2.07 -9.32
N GLU A 19 9.02 -1.29 -8.99
CA GLU A 19 10.01 -1.75 -8.03
C GLU A 19 9.57 -1.53 -6.60
N ARG A 20 8.84 -0.46 -6.37
CA ARG A 20 8.42 -0.09 -5.01
C ARG A 20 6.92 0.00 -4.97
N VAL A 21 6.32 -0.90 -4.23
CA VAL A 21 4.85 -0.97 -4.17
C VAL A 21 4.40 -1.03 -2.72
N ALA A 22 3.15 -0.66 -2.50
CA ALA A 22 2.52 -0.75 -1.20
C ALA A 22 1.12 -1.32 -1.36
N ALA A 23 0.68 -2.05 -0.36
CA ALA A 23 -0.69 -2.54 -0.31
C ALA A 23 -1.25 -2.19 1.06
N VAL A 24 -2.52 -1.77 1.09
CA VAL A 24 -3.19 -1.44 2.34
C VAL A 24 -4.44 -2.29 2.44
N ASP A 25 -4.50 -3.09 3.47
CA ASP A 25 -5.67 -3.90 3.77
C ASP A 25 -6.51 -3.10 4.74
N VAL A 26 -7.63 -2.55 4.26
CA VAL A 26 -8.40 -1.56 4.99
C VAL A 26 -9.49 -2.21 5.79
N ALA A 27 -9.55 -1.88 7.06
CA ALA A 27 -10.61 -2.29 7.96
C ALA A 27 -11.31 -1.03 8.47
N LYS A 28 -12.25 -1.22 9.38
CA LYS A 28 -13.07 -0.11 9.85
C LYS A 28 -12.25 1.00 10.50
N ASP A 29 -11.35 0.61 11.38
CA ASP A 29 -10.64 1.59 12.20
C ASP A 29 -9.17 1.73 11.85
N SER A 30 -8.69 0.94 10.93
CA SER A 30 -7.27 0.96 10.61
C SER A 30 -7.02 0.33 9.26
N GLY A 31 -5.78 0.45 8.82
CA GLY A 31 -5.31 -0.26 7.63
C GLY A 31 -3.97 -0.88 7.92
N MET A 32 -3.78 -2.07 7.43
CA MET A 32 -2.48 -2.72 7.54
C MET A 32 -1.72 -2.45 6.26
N VAL A 33 -0.58 -1.82 6.38
CA VAL A 33 0.22 -1.40 5.25
C VAL A 33 1.38 -2.36 5.07
N CYS A 34 1.57 -2.79 3.85
CA CYS A 34 2.71 -3.62 3.51
C CYS A 34 3.43 -2.98 2.34
N THR A 35 4.72 -2.71 2.49
CA THR A 35 5.51 -2.19 1.38
C THR A 35 6.51 -3.23 0.94
N ARG A 36 6.82 -3.21 -0.34
CA ARG A 36 7.86 -4.07 -0.88
C ARG A 36 8.73 -3.23 -1.81
N ALA A 37 10.03 -3.37 -1.63
CA ALA A 37 10.99 -2.56 -2.36
C ALA A 37 12.29 -3.34 -2.49
N PRO A 38 13.20 -2.90 -3.36
CA PRO A 38 14.51 -3.55 -3.41
C PRO A 38 15.19 -3.48 -2.07
N HIS A 39 15.86 -4.55 -1.70
CA HIS A 39 16.56 -4.60 -0.43
C HIS A 39 17.71 -3.60 -0.46
N ARG A 40 17.89 -2.93 0.66
CA ARG A 40 18.85 -1.86 0.74
C ARG A 40 20.28 -2.33 0.52
N SER A 41 20.62 -3.50 1.05
CA SER A 41 22.00 -3.94 1.03
C SER A 41 22.20 -5.28 0.32
N ARG A 42 21.15 -5.90 -0.18
CA ARG A 42 21.29 -7.18 -0.87
C ARG A 42 20.74 -7.09 -2.27
N PRO A 43 21.61 -6.94 -3.26
CA PRO A 43 21.13 -6.82 -4.65
C PRO A 43 20.31 -8.03 -5.05
N GLY A 44 19.22 -7.75 -5.76
CA GLY A 44 18.34 -8.81 -6.23
C GLY A 44 17.34 -9.30 -5.21
N ALA A 45 17.46 -8.90 -3.95
CA ALA A 45 16.51 -9.27 -2.91
C ALA A 45 15.47 -8.18 -2.72
N ARG A 46 14.33 -8.55 -2.14
CA ARG A 46 13.25 -7.62 -1.84
C ARG A 46 13.11 -7.50 -0.33
N GLN A 47 12.66 -6.34 0.09
CA GLN A 47 12.43 -6.08 1.50
C GLN A 47 10.97 -5.71 1.70
N SER A 48 10.33 -6.35 2.68
CA SER A 48 8.95 -6.07 3.02
C SER A 48 8.89 -5.44 4.40
N THR A 49 8.00 -4.45 4.53
CA THR A 49 7.77 -3.80 5.82
C THR A 49 6.27 -3.74 6.04
N VAL A 50 5.83 -4.08 7.25
CA VAL A 50 4.40 -4.14 7.56
C VAL A 50 4.14 -3.33 8.82
N TRP A 51 3.11 -2.47 8.78
CA TRP A 51 2.70 -1.75 9.99
C TRP A 51 1.25 -1.35 9.85
N THR A 52 0.65 -0.92 10.98
CA THR A 52 -0.76 -0.55 11.04
C THR A 52 -0.89 0.96 11.12
N VAL A 53 -1.86 1.50 10.40
CA VAL A 53 -2.14 2.94 10.37
C VAL A 53 -3.59 3.12 10.76
N LYS A 54 -3.86 4.07 11.64
CA LYS A 54 -5.23 4.35 12.05
C LYS A 54 -6.00 5.03 10.93
N ALA A 55 -7.29 4.74 10.85
CA ALA A 55 -8.15 5.29 9.81
C ALA A 55 -8.58 6.70 10.19
N ARG A 56 -7.64 7.61 10.26
CA ARG A 56 -7.86 9.01 10.56
C ARG A 56 -7.18 9.85 9.52
N MET A 57 -7.77 11.00 9.21
CA MET A 57 -7.24 11.87 8.17
C MET A 57 -5.76 12.18 8.35
N ALA A 58 -5.38 12.55 9.56
CA ALA A 58 -3.99 12.92 9.80
C ALA A 58 -3.04 11.73 9.60
N SER A 59 -3.46 10.56 10.05
CA SER A 59 -2.63 9.36 9.93
C SER A 59 -2.50 8.94 8.47
N ILE A 60 -3.59 9.02 7.73
CA ILE A 60 -3.59 8.62 6.32
C ILE A 60 -2.76 9.58 5.50
N ARG A 61 -2.85 10.87 5.78
CA ARG A 61 -2.03 11.86 5.09
C ARG A 61 -0.56 11.66 5.39
N ALA A 62 -0.25 11.36 6.64
CA ALA A 62 1.12 11.08 7.01
C ALA A 62 1.65 9.86 6.27
N LEU A 63 0.80 8.84 6.14
CA LEU A 63 1.17 7.65 5.37
C LEU A 63 1.45 8.03 3.93
N GLY A 64 0.59 8.84 3.32
CA GLY A 64 0.80 9.26 1.95
C GLY A 64 2.14 9.93 1.76
N ARG A 65 2.49 10.83 2.67
CA ARG A 65 3.78 11.52 2.59
C ARG A 65 4.93 10.54 2.77
N GLN A 66 4.75 9.60 3.67
CA GLN A 66 5.79 8.60 3.95
C GLN A 66 6.03 7.70 2.74
N LEU A 67 4.96 7.25 2.11
CA LEU A 67 5.08 6.39 0.93
C LEU A 67 5.71 7.15 -0.23
N LYS A 68 5.31 8.39 -0.39
CA LYS A 68 5.87 9.21 -1.45
C LYS A 68 7.36 9.44 -1.21
N ALA A 69 7.73 9.73 0.02
CA ALA A 69 9.14 9.95 0.34
C ALA A 69 9.96 8.69 0.13
N GLY A 70 9.34 7.53 0.30
CA GLY A 70 10.02 6.27 0.06
C GLY A 70 10.07 5.83 -1.38
N GLY A 71 9.50 6.63 -2.28
CA GLY A 71 9.55 6.31 -3.70
C GLY A 71 8.55 5.24 -4.13
N ILE A 72 7.48 5.07 -3.37
CA ILE A 72 6.46 4.08 -3.70
C ILE A 72 5.78 4.49 -5.00
N GLU A 73 5.71 3.56 -5.94
CA GLU A 73 5.23 3.83 -7.28
C GLU A 73 3.77 3.42 -7.47
N MET A 74 3.30 2.49 -6.68
CA MET A 74 1.93 2.02 -6.81
C MET A 74 1.40 1.60 -5.45
N VAL A 75 0.15 1.98 -5.17
CA VAL A 75 -0.51 1.59 -3.93
C VAL A 75 -1.79 0.87 -4.28
N THR A 76 -2.02 -0.27 -3.68
CA THR A 76 -3.24 -1.06 -3.85
C THR A 76 -4.02 -1.03 -2.55
N LEU A 77 -5.31 -0.76 -2.65
CA LEU A 77 -6.19 -0.79 -1.49
C LEU A 77 -7.14 -1.97 -1.60
N GLU A 78 -7.30 -2.69 -0.51
CA GLU A 78 -8.26 -3.78 -0.43
C GLU A 78 -9.15 -3.55 0.78
N ALA A 79 -10.45 -3.69 0.58
CA ALA A 79 -11.39 -3.47 1.67
C ALA A 79 -12.63 -4.29 1.40
N THR A 80 -13.28 -4.73 2.48
CA THR A 80 -14.49 -5.52 2.35
C THR A 80 -15.75 -4.67 2.29
N SER A 81 -15.62 -3.36 2.49
CA SER A 81 -16.79 -2.47 2.42
C SER A 81 -16.29 -1.09 2.05
N ASP A 82 -17.08 -0.08 2.39
CA ASP A 82 -16.77 1.29 1.96
C ASP A 82 -15.68 1.96 2.75
N TYR A 83 -15.05 1.27 3.65
CA TYR A 83 -14.02 1.86 4.50
C TYR A 83 -12.84 2.40 3.71
N TRP A 84 -12.66 1.95 2.48
CA TRP A 84 -11.56 2.41 1.63
C TRP A 84 -11.68 3.87 1.22
N ARG A 85 -12.87 4.46 1.33
CA ARG A 85 -13.11 5.79 0.76
C ARG A 85 -12.23 6.87 1.37
N ILE A 86 -12.09 6.84 2.69
CA ILE A 86 -11.29 7.87 3.33
C ILE A 86 -9.82 7.73 2.92
N TRP A 87 -9.39 6.50 2.67
CA TRP A 87 -8.01 6.26 2.27
C TRP A 87 -7.74 6.82 0.88
N VAL A 88 -8.65 6.57 -0.04
CA VAL A 88 -8.47 7.05 -1.40
C VAL A 88 -8.46 8.58 -1.41
N ARG A 89 -9.36 9.19 -0.66
CA ARG A 89 -9.47 10.64 -0.66
C ARG A 89 -8.18 11.31 -0.20
N HIS A 90 -7.49 10.72 0.74
CA HIS A 90 -6.32 11.36 1.33
C HIS A 90 -4.99 10.82 0.81
N GLU A 91 -5.05 9.80 -0.02
CA GLU A 91 -3.85 9.27 -0.63
C GLU A 91 -3.81 9.46 -2.12
N VAL A 92 -4.82 10.08 -2.68
CA VAL A 92 -4.93 10.18 -4.13
C VAL A 92 -3.74 10.94 -4.73
N ALA A 93 -3.20 11.87 -3.99
CA ALA A 93 -2.06 12.62 -4.50
C ALA A 93 -0.85 11.72 -4.72
N LEU A 94 -0.78 10.64 -4.00
CA LEU A 94 0.32 9.71 -4.15
C LEU A 94 0.25 9.00 -5.49
N SER A 95 -0.94 8.67 -5.93
CA SER A 95 -1.08 7.94 -7.18
C SER A 95 -0.97 8.82 -8.40
N GLU A 96 -0.94 10.09 -8.20
CA GLU A 96 -0.75 10.98 -9.31
C GLU A 96 0.71 11.26 -9.53
#